data_0cedbcf7c0d1c968b9e8bbda932d8a3b
#
_entry.id   0cedbcf7c0d1c968b9e8bbda932d8a3b
#
_cell.length_a   1.000
_cell.length_b   1.000
_cell.length_c   1.000
_cell.angle_alpha   90.00
_cell.angle_beta   90.00
_cell.angle_gamma   90.00
#
_symmetry.space_group_name_H-M   'P 1'
#
loop_
_entity.id
_entity.type
_entity.pdbx_description
1 polymer ?
#
loop_
_entity_poly.entity_id
_entity_poly.type
_entity_poly.pdbx_seq_one_letter_code
_entity_poly.pdbx_strand_id
1 'polypeptide(L)'
;MLGRAHEVVDAGSATGDDGPRTRGLRRDAAANRERILAAAALAVLREGERVPLATIAAEAGVGVGTLYRRYPVRQALLRDLTDRAYRYVLDEAERAAASGGPAIDALSTFLDRMIRRRSDLVLPLVGGPVALDERALGVRTQISDALDQVVARGQRDGTVRPDVSGVDIIITGALLAQPLPNAPDWDAIARRQARLYLDGLTVTGAPPLPGRPPTRADLEAAFARAAPGAHER
;
A
#
# COMPACT_ATOMS: atom_id res chain seq x y z
N MET A 1 -7.17 37.83 -65.52
CA MET A 1 -7.98 36.64 -65.14
C MET A 1 -7.60 36.22 -63.75
N LEU A 2 -8.61 36.23 -62.90
CA LEU A 2 -8.59 36.05 -61.44
C LEU A 2 -7.99 34.71 -60.99
N GLY A 3 -7.11 34.77 -59.95
CA GLY A 3 -6.69 33.62 -59.17
C GLY A 3 -6.95 33.92 -57.66
N ARG A 4 -7.86 33.15 -57.06
CA ARG A 4 -8.31 33.29 -55.68
C ARG A 4 -7.24 32.83 -54.69
N ALA A 5 -6.98 33.64 -53.66
CA ALA A 5 -6.27 33.25 -52.44
C ALA A 5 -7.13 32.31 -51.61
N HIS A 6 -6.52 31.16 -51.16
CA HIS A 6 -7.05 30.30 -50.12
C HIS A 6 -6.56 30.78 -48.77
N GLU A 7 -7.49 31.23 -47.97
CA GLU A 7 -7.33 31.57 -46.58
C GLU A 7 -7.24 30.27 -45.75
N VAL A 8 -6.09 30.01 -45.12
CA VAL A 8 -5.88 28.92 -44.17
C VAL A 8 -6.35 29.39 -42.81
N VAL A 9 -7.47 28.85 -42.36
CA VAL A 9 -7.99 29.05 -41.00
C VAL A 9 -7.11 28.30 -40.01
N ASP A 10 -6.37 29.03 -39.21
CA ASP A 10 -5.57 28.54 -38.09
C ASP A 10 -6.55 28.06 -36.99
N ALA A 11 -6.56 26.72 -36.77
CA ALA A 11 -7.30 26.10 -35.68
C ALA A 11 -6.48 26.23 -34.41
N GLY A 12 -6.70 27.31 -33.67
CA GLY A 12 -6.12 27.54 -32.36
C GLY A 12 -6.44 26.41 -31.40
N SER A 13 -5.42 25.63 -31.00
CA SER A 13 -5.45 24.66 -29.91
C SER A 13 -5.66 25.41 -28.59
N ALA A 14 -6.89 25.39 -28.06
CA ALA A 14 -7.21 25.85 -26.74
C ALA A 14 -6.58 24.92 -25.70
N THR A 15 -5.36 25.20 -25.28
CA THR A 15 -4.79 24.70 -24.02
C THR A 15 -5.56 25.37 -22.88
N GLY A 16 -6.46 24.61 -22.25
CA GLY A 16 -7.26 25.07 -21.11
C GLY A 16 -6.34 25.45 -19.95
N ASP A 17 -6.13 26.74 -19.77
CA ASP A 17 -5.52 27.32 -18.57
C ASP A 17 -6.44 27.07 -17.37
N ASP A 18 -6.06 26.13 -16.54
CA ASP A 18 -6.75 25.76 -15.29
C ASP A 18 -6.46 26.87 -14.26
N GLY A 19 -7.28 27.90 -14.25
CA GLY A 19 -7.10 29.11 -13.44
C GLY A 19 -6.92 28.86 -11.94
N PRO A 20 -6.32 29.81 -11.17
CA PRO A 20 -5.95 29.65 -9.75
C PRO A 20 -7.07 29.15 -8.82
N ARG A 21 -8.33 29.42 -9.13
CA ARG A 21 -9.51 29.00 -8.36
C ARG A 21 -9.78 27.49 -8.49
N THR A 22 -9.67 26.93 -9.69
CA THR A 22 -9.83 25.48 -9.92
C THR A 22 -8.71 24.68 -9.30
N ARG A 23 -7.48 25.20 -9.28
CA ARG A 23 -6.33 24.61 -8.59
C ARG A 23 -6.51 24.63 -7.08
N GLY A 24 -7.05 25.70 -6.48
CA GLY A 24 -7.41 25.79 -5.06
C GLY A 24 -8.46 24.74 -4.67
N LEU A 25 -9.57 24.65 -5.39
CA LEU A 25 -10.65 23.69 -5.13
C LEU A 25 -10.16 22.23 -5.23
N ARG A 26 -9.26 21.90 -6.17
CA ARG A 26 -8.67 20.56 -6.28
C ARG A 26 -7.76 20.22 -5.10
N ARG A 27 -6.97 21.18 -4.62
CA ARG A 27 -6.11 20.99 -3.43
C ARG A 27 -6.95 20.76 -2.17
N ASP A 28 -8.02 21.53 -1.99
CA ASP A 28 -8.93 21.40 -0.84
C ASP A 28 -9.67 20.06 -0.87
N ALA A 29 -10.12 19.63 -2.05
CA ALA A 29 -10.75 18.32 -2.23
C ALA A 29 -9.76 17.16 -1.96
N ALA A 30 -8.50 17.29 -2.37
CA ALA A 30 -7.45 16.32 -2.07
C ALA A 30 -7.11 16.28 -0.57
N ALA A 31 -6.95 17.45 0.07
CA ALA A 31 -6.70 17.55 1.50
C ALA A 31 -7.87 16.96 2.33
N ASN A 32 -9.11 17.23 1.93
CA ASN A 32 -10.28 16.62 2.56
C ASN A 32 -10.30 15.09 2.39
N ARG A 33 -9.94 14.58 1.22
CA ARG A 33 -9.84 13.16 0.97
C ARG A 33 -8.82 12.50 1.92
N GLU A 34 -7.64 13.08 2.03
CA GLU A 34 -6.59 12.55 2.93
C GLU A 34 -7.02 12.59 4.41
N ARG A 35 -7.70 13.65 4.87
CA ARG A 35 -8.24 13.70 6.23
C ARG A 35 -9.28 12.61 6.49
N ILE A 36 -10.19 12.39 5.55
CA ILE A 36 -11.20 11.32 5.66
C ILE A 36 -10.51 9.95 5.71
N LEU A 37 -9.54 9.69 4.85
CA LEU A 37 -8.84 8.40 4.80
C LEU A 37 -7.98 8.17 6.06
N ALA A 38 -7.34 9.21 6.59
CA ALA A 38 -6.58 9.10 7.84
C ALA A 38 -7.50 8.78 9.04
N ALA A 39 -8.61 9.51 9.18
CA ALA A 39 -9.60 9.24 10.23
C ALA A 39 -10.22 7.84 10.08
N ALA A 40 -10.57 7.45 8.85
CA ALA A 40 -11.13 6.13 8.58
C ALA A 40 -10.16 4.99 8.92
N ALA A 41 -8.87 5.14 8.62
CA ALA A 41 -7.85 4.14 8.97
C ALA A 41 -7.78 3.92 10.50
N LEU A 42 -7.75 5.00 11.27
CA LEU A 42 -7.72 4.94 12.74
C LEU A 42 -9.02 4.38 13.32
N ALA A 43 -10.17 4.79 12.79
CA ALA A 43 -11.46 4.31 13.23
C ALA A 43 -11.64 2.82 12.94
N VAL A 44 -11.23 2.35 11.76
CA VAL A 44 -11.26 0.92 11.39
C VAL A 44 -10.31 0.10 12.27
N LEU A 45 -9.13 0.62 12.59
CA LEU A 45 -8.19 -0.05 13.48
C LEU A 45 -8.78 -0.23 14.88
N ARG A 46 -9.50 0.76 15.38
CA ARG A 46 -10.07 0.78 16.75
C ARG A 46 -11.38 0.00 16.85
N GLU A 47 -12.28 0.13 15.88
CA GLU A 47 -13.67 -0.33 15.96
C GLU A 47 -14.02 -1.39 14.90
N GLY A 48 -13.08 -1.70 13.99
CA GLY A 48 -13.28 -2.61 12.89
C GLY A 48 -13.96 -1.97 11.67
N GLU A 49 -14.13 -2.75 10.62
CA GLU A 49 -14.65 -2.27 9.32
C GLU A 49 -16.10 -1.75 9.38
N ARG A 50 -16.85 -2.10 10.43
CA ARG A 50 -18.26 -1.69 10.60
C ARG A 50 -18.44 -0.35 11.28
N VAL A 51 -17.36 0.37 11.62
CA VAL A 51 -17.43 1.71 12.20
C VAL A 51 -18.38 2.63 11.41
N PRO A 52 -19.31 3.39 12.08
CA PRO A 52 -20.26 4.25 11.36
C PRO A 52 -19.55 5.33 10.55
N LEU A 53 -20.04 5.60 9.32
CA LEU A 53 -19.49 6.68 8.48
C LEU A 53 -19.62 8.06 9.16
N ALA A 54 -20.65 8.26 9.99
CA ALA A 54 -20.82 9.48 10.77
C ALA A 54 -19.67 9.70 11.77
N THR A 55 -19.20 8.64 12.44
CA THR A 55 -18.03 8.68 13.33
C THR A 55 -16.79 9.11 12.55
N ILE A 56 -16.55 8.51 11.38
CA ILE A 56 -15.42 8.86 10.50
C ILE A 56 -15.51 10.34 10.06
N ALA A 57 -16.70 10.83 9.72
CA ALA A 57 -16.89 12.23 9.33
C ALA A 57 -16.54 13.19 10.48
N ALA A 58 -16.99 12.88 11.69
CA ALA A 58 -16.70 13.67 12.88
C ALA A 58 -15.18 13.71 13.18
N GLU A 59 -14.50 12.55 13.14
CA GLU A 59 -13.06 12.46 13.38
C GLU A 59 -12.24 13.17 12.27
N ALA A 60 -12.71 13.12 11.03
CA ALA A 60 -12.09 13.82 9.90
C ALA A 60 -12.31 15.34 9.93
N GLY A 61 -13.21 15.84 10.79
CA GLY A 61 -13.61 17.24 10.82
C GLY A 61 -14.32 17.67 9.55
N VAL A 62 -15.14 16.77 8.93
CA VAL A 62 -15.93 17.06 7.73
C VAL A 62 -17.42 16.83 7.98
N GLY A 63 -18.27 17.58 7.27
CA GLY A 63 -19.71 17.35 7.34
C GLY A 63 -20.09 15.95 6.82
N VAL A 64 -21.00 15.28 7.49
CA VAL A 64 -21.51 13.94 7.13
C VAL A 64 -22.00 13.92 5.67
N GLY A 65 -22.71 14.94 5.22
CA GLY A 65 -23.14 15.08 3.83
C GLY A 65 -21.99 15.19 2.82
N THR A 66 -20.83 15.75 3.22
CA THR A 66 -19.63 15.81 2.39
C THR A 66 -19.02 14.43 2.25
N LEU A 67 -18.98 13.64 3.34
CA LEU A 67 -18.49 12.28 3.31
C LEU A 67 -19.39 11.39 2.44
N TYR A 68 -20.72 11.44 2.59
CA TYR A 68 -21.65 10.64 1.78
C TYR A 68 -21.63 11.00 0.30
N ARG A 69 -21.44 12.29 -0.06
CA ARG A 69 -21.26 12.68 -1.47
C ARG A 69 -20.00 12.07 -2.07
N ARG A 70 -18.91 11.93 -1.28
CA ARG A 70 -17.65 11.35 -1.73
C ARG A 70 -17.69 9.81 -1.76
N TYR A 71 -18.30 9.24 -0.73
CA TYR A 71 -18.39 7.79 -0.51
C TYR A 71 -19.84 7.39 -0.27
N PRO A 72 -20.65 7.26 -1.34
CA PRO A 72 -22.07 6.89 -1.22
C PRO A 72 -22.30 5.55 -0.51
N VAL A 73 -21.33 4.65 -0.63
CA VAL A 73 -21.35 3.34 0.01
C VAL A 73 -20.02 3.09 0.73
N ARG A 74 -20.08 2.35 1.83
CA ARG A 74 -18.91 2.00 2.66
C ARG A 74 -17.78 1.36 1.85
N GLN A 75 -18.11 0.45 0.94
CA GLN A 75 -17.13 -0.23 0.08
C GLN A 75 -16.28 0.73 -0.74
N ALA A 76 -16.81 1.87 -1.14
CA ALA A 76 -16.03 2.87 -1.85
C ALA A 76 -14.94 3.51 -0.97
N LEU A 77 -15.25 3.75 0.31
CA LEU A 77 -14.27 4.24 1.29
C LEU A 77 -13.20 3.16 1.59
N LEU A 78 -13.62 1.92 1.82
CA LEU A 78 -12.70 0.83 2.10
C LEU A 78 -11.77 0.54 0.92
N ARG A 79 -12.27 0.63 -0.32
CA ARG A 79 -11.41 0.56 -1.53
C ARG A 79 -10.37 1.67 -1.56
N ASP A 80 -10.78 2.90 -1.34
CA ASP A 80 -9.86 4.06 -1.33
C ASP A 80 -8.78 3.93 -0.23
N LEU A 81 -9.14 3.37 0.94
CA LEU A 81 -8.20 3.04 2.02
C LEU A 81 -7.19 1.95 1.58
N THR A 82 -7.69 0.89 0.98
CA THR A 82 -6.85 -0.21 0.47
C THR A 82 -5.90 0.28 -0.61
N ASP A 83 -6.39 1.06 -1.57
CA ASP A 83 -5.58 1.66 -2.64
C ASP A 83 -4.49 2.60 -2.08
N ARG A 84 -4.83 3.37 -1.04
CA ARG A 84 -3.86 4.25 -0.37
C ARG A 84 -2.75 3.44 0.29
N ALA A 85 -3.13 2.37 0.99
CA ALA A 85 -2.19 1.49 1.66
C ALA A 85 -1.25 0.80 0.66
N TYR A 86 -1.77 0.22 -0.42
CA TYR A 86 -0.96 -0.42 -1.45
C TYR A 86 -0.01 0.56 -2.16
N ARG A 87 -0.47 1.77 -2.46
CA ARG A 87 0.43 2.80 -3.02
C ARG A 87 1.57 3.15 -2.09
N TYR A 88 1.28 3.31 -0.79
CA TYR A 88 2.33 3.55 0.19
C TYR A 88 3.35 2.41 0.23
N VAL A 89 2.88 1.15 0.27
CA VAL A 89 3.78 -0.02 0.26
C VAL A 89 4.63 -0.06 -1.01
N LEU A 90 4.02 0.22 -2.18
CA LEU A 90 4.73 0.28 -3.46
C LEU A 90 5.81 1.35 -3.46
N ASP A 91 5.47 2.59 -3.06
CA ASP A 91 6.42 3.69 -3.00
C ASP A 91 7.64 3.33 -2.12
N GLU A 92 7.42 2.63 -1.00
CA GLU A 92 8.51 2.22 -0.11
C GLU A 92 9.31 1.04 -0.66
N ALA A 93 8.67 0.09 -1.34
CA ALA A 93 9.34 -1.03 -2.01
C ALA A 93 10.23 -0.52 -3.17
N GLU A 94 9.71 0.41 -3.98
CA GLU A 94 10.47 1.05 -5.07
C GLU A 94 11.67 1.87 -4.54
N ARG A 95 11.50 2.60 -3.43
CA ARG A 95 12.62 3.29 -2.77
C ARG A 95 13.68 2.31 -2.28
N ALA A 96 13.28 1.17 -1.71
CA ALA A 96 14.21 0.12 -1.29
C ALA A 96 14.96 -0.47 -2.49
N ALA A 97 14.27 -0.73 -3.60
CA ALA A 97 14.87 -1.22 -4.84
C ALA A 97 15.85 -0.21 -5.47
N ALA A 98 15.47 1.06 -5.49
CA ALA A 98 16.29 2.15 -6.03
C ALA A 98 17.49 2.51 -5.14
N SER A 99 17.54 2.07 -3.87
CA SER A 99 18.65 2.37 -2.97
C SER A 99 19.95 1.69 -3.46
N GLY A 100 21.03 2.45 -3.53
CA GLY A 100 22.36 1.94 -3.95
C GLY A 100 23.15 1.22 -2.85
N GLY A 101 22.62 1.13 -1.62
CA GLY A 101 23.28 0.55 -0.46
C GLY A 101 23.06 -0.96 -0.29
N PRO A 102 23.57 -1.52 0.82
CA PRO A 102 23.40 -2.93 1.16
C PRO A 102 21.93 -3.34 1.19
N ALA A 103 21.63 -4.55 0.68
CA ALA A 103 20.26 -5.05 0.60
C ALA A 103 19.59 -5.11 1.99
N ILE A 104 20.31 -5.52 3.03
CA ILE A 104 19.80 -5.61 4.41
C ILE A 104 19.38 -4.24 4.94
N ASP A 105 20.13 -3.18 4.65
CA ASP A 105 19.79 -1.82 5.10
C ASP A 105 18.52 -1.31 4.40
N ALA A 106 18.37 -1.63 3.11
CA ALA A 106 17.17 -1.32 2.34
C ALA A 106 15.93 -2.05 2.91
N LEU A 107 16.05 -3.35 3.20
CA LEU A 107 14.99 -4.16 3.81
C LEU A 107 14.66 -3.68 5.23
N SER A 108 15.69 -3.33 6.02
CA SER A 108 15.50 -2.75 7.36
C SER A 108 14.69 -1.46 7.31
N THR A 109 15.04 -0.56 6.40
CA THR A 109 14.33 0.70 6.20
C THR A 109 12.89 0.46 5.76
N PHE A 110 12.65 -0.45 4.82
CA PHE A 110 11.32 -0.84 4.36
C PHE A 110 10.47 -1.35 5.53
N LEU A 111 10.96 -2.32 6.31
CA LEU A 111 10.23 -2.88 7.45
C LEU A 111 9.94 -1.83 8.53
N ASP A 112 10.90 -0.95 8.87
CA ASP A 112 10.66 0.14 9.84
C ASP A 112 9.55 1.08 9.37
N ARG A 113 9.47 1.38 8.08
CA ARG A 113 8.40 2.22 7.52
C ARG A 113 7.04 1.52 7.54
N MET A 114 6.99 0.21 7.31
CA MET A 114 5.75 -0.58 7.48
C MET A 114 5.26 -0.54 8.94
N ILE A 115 6.16 -0.71 9.91
CA ILE A 115 5.84 -0.61 11.33
C ILE A 115 5.30 0.78 11.69
N ARG A 116 5.97 1.84 11.29
CA ARG A 116 5.56 3.23 11.59
C ARG A 116 4.20 3.62 11.01
N ARG A 117 3.85 3.06 9.86
CA ARG A 117 2.61 3.38 9.13
C ARG A 117 1.57 2.27 9.24
N ARG A 118 1.69 1.38 10.22
CA ARG A 118 0.80 0.23 10.39
C ARG A 118 -0.69 0.58 10.43
N SER A 119 -1.05 1.73 11.00
CA SER A 119 -2.44 2.19 11.01
C SER A 119 -3.03 2.40 9.63
N ASP A 120 -2.19 2.77 8.65
CA ASP A 120 -2.61 2.94 7.27
C ASP A 120 -2.69 1.60 6.50
N LEU A 121 -2.11 0.52 7.06
CA LEU A 121 -1.98 -0.80 6.42
C LEU A 121 -3.03 -1.82 6.88
N VAL A 122 -3.94 -1.44 7.77
CA VAL A 122 -4.89 -2.37 8.44
C VAL A 122 -5.70 -3.20 7.43
N LEU A 123 -6.28 -2.58 6.41
CA LEU A 123 -7.18 -3.27 5.48
C LEU A 123 -6.49 -4.29 4.58
N PRO A 124 -5.33 -4.03 3.96
CA PRO A 124 -4.61 -5.05 3.19
C PRO A 124 -4.23 -6.27 4.01
N LEU A 125 -4.04 -6.10 5.32
CA LEU A 125 -3.53 -7.14 6.21
C LEU A 125 -4.63 -8.03 6.81
N VAL A 126 -5.84 -7.50 6.99
CA VAL A 126 -6.98 -8.23 7.60
C VAL A 126 -7.80 -8.99 6.55
N GLY A 127 -7.39 -8.92 5.28
CA GLY A 127 -8.18 -9.55 4.21
C GLY A 127 -9.54 -8.84 4.00
N GLY A 128 -9.54 -7.50 4.07
CA GLY A 128 -10.74 -6.70 3.94
C GLY A 128 -11.62 -7.11 2.75
N PRO A 129 -12.94 -6.85 2.80
CA PRO A 129 -13.95 -7.40 1.88
C PRO A 129 -13.88 -6.85 0.46
N VAL A 130 -12.79 -6.19 0.12
CA VAL A 130 -12.61 -5.57 -1.19
C VAL A 130 -12.09 -6.62 -2.16
N ALA A 131 -12.97 -7.10 -3.03
CA ALA A 131 -12.54 -7.84 -4.21
C ALA A 131 -11.46 -7.01 -4.92
N LEU A 132 -10.27 -7.60 -5.07
CA LEU A 132 -9.16 -6.94 -5.73
C LEU A 132 -9.51 -6.81 -7.22
N ASP A 133 -9.56 -5.58 -7.70
CA ASP A 133 -9.64 -5.33 -9.13
C ASP A 133 -8.26 -5.54 -9.80
N GLU A 134 -8.24 -5.56 -11.12
CA GLU A 134 -7.00 -5.76 -11.90
C GLU A 134 -5.92 -4.74 -11.54
N ARG A 135 -6.31 -3.52 -11.17
CA ARG A 135 -5.40 -2.45 -10.77
C ARG A 135 -4.70 -2.79 -9.45
N ALA A 136 -5.45 -3.26 -8.46
CA ALA A 136 -4.88 -3.66 -7.17
C ALA A 136 -3.95 -4.86 -7.33
N LEU A 137 -4.30 -5.82 -8.20
CA LEU A 137 -3.43 -6.94 -8.56
C LEU A 137 -2.13 -6.45 -9.21
N GLY A 138 -2.21 -5.48 -10.13
CA GLY A 138 -1.03 -4.86 -10.76
C GLY A 138 -0.08 -4.21 -9.75
N VAL A 139 -0.62 -3.44 -8.80
CA VAL A 139 0.19 -2.79 -7.75
C VAL A 139 0.88 -3.84 -6.86
N ARG A 140 0.20 -4.92 -6.50
CA ARG A 140 0.79 -6.02 -5.71
C ARG A 140 1.92 -6.72 -6.46
N THR A 141 1.76 -6.90 -7.76
CA THR A 141 2.83 -7.41 -8.63
C THR A 141 4.07 -6.52 -8.56
N GLN A 142 3.89 -5.21 -8.72
CA GLN A 142 4.98 -4.23 -8.64
C GLN A 142 5.69 -4.24 -7.28
N ILE A 143 4.95 -4.37 -6.18
CA ILE A 143 5.53 -4.50 -4.84
C ILE A 143 6.41 -5.75 -4.74
N SER A 144 5.92 -6.90 -5.21
CA SER A 144 6.69 -8.14 -5.21
C SER A 144 7.95 -8.02 -6.04
N ASP A 145 7.83 -7.49 -7.26
CA ASP A 145 8.96 -7.33 -8.19
C ASP A 145 10.03 -6.39 -7.62
N ALA A 146 9.63 -5.29 -6.97
CA ALA A 146 10.57 -4.36 -6.34
C ALA A 146 11.32 -5.02 -5.17
N LEU A 147 10.65 -5.78 -4.31
CA LEU A 147 11.29 -6.47 -3.18
C LEU A 147 12.14 -7.66 -3.65
N ASP A 148 11.72 -8.38 -4.69
CA ASP A 148 12.54 -9.43 -5.31
C ASP A 148 13.85 -8.86 -5.88
N GLN A 149 13.85 -7.64 -6.44
CA GLN A 149 15.07 -6.97 -6.87
C GLN A 149 16.03 -6.70 -5.70
N VAL A 150 15.54 -6.26 -4.54
CA VAL A 150 16.36 -6.04 -3.34
C VAL A 150 16.95 -7.37 -2.84
N VAL A 151 16.12 -8.41 -2.71
CA VAL A 151 16.54 -9.73 -2.26
C VAL A 151 17.59 -10.31 -3.21
N ALA A 152 17.33 -10.29 -4.53
CA ALA A 152 18.25 -10.79 -5.54
C ALA A 152 19.60 -10.05 -5.54
N ARG A 153 19.61 -8.73 -5.23
CA ARG A 153 20.85 -7.96 -5.04
C ARG A 153 21.64 -8.53 -3.87
N GLY A 154 21.03 -8.68 -2.70
CA GLY A 154 21.70 -9.24 -1.51
C GLY A 154 22.16 -10.68 -1.69
N GLN A 155 21.43 -11.51 -2.45
CA GLN A 155 21.84 -12.87 -2.79
C GLN A 155 23.07 -12.89 -3.68
N ARG A 156 23.14 -12.01 -4.69
CA ARG A 156 24.34 -11.87 -5.53
C ARG A 156 25.55 -11.40 -4.76
N ASP A 157 25.35 -10.51 -3.78
CA ASP A 157 26.41 -9.97 -2.92
C ASP A 157 26.77 -10.92 -1.77
N GLY A 158 26.10 -12.07 -1.64
CA GLY A 158 26.30 -13.03 -0.56
C GLY A 158 25.86 -12.54 0.83
N THR A 159 25.08 -11.46 0.89
CA THR A 159 24.60 -10.85 2.15
C THR A 159 23.18 -11.30 2.54
N VAL A 160 22.46 -11.96 1.63
CA VAL A 160 21.13 -12.53 1.85
C VAL A 160 21.16 -14.02 1.45
N ARG A 161 20.59 -14.87 2.26
CA ARG A 161 20.50 -16.30 2.01
C ARG A 161 19.69 -16.61 0.71
N PRO A 162 20.01 -17.71 -0.01
CA PRO A 162 19.43 -17.96 -1.34
C PRO A 162 17.99 -18.48 -1.32
N ASP A 163 17.49 -18.94 -0.18
CA ASP A 163 16.19 -19.59 0.01
C ASP A 163 15.10 -18.62 0.54
N VAL A 164 15.21 -17.32 0.21
CA VAL A 164 14.25 -16.25 0.57
C VAL A 164 13.79 -15.55 -0.70
N SER A 165 12.54 -15.09 -0.70
CA SER A 165 11.91 -14.31 -1.76
C SER A 165 11.43 -12.95 -1.27
N GLY A 166 11.08 -12.04 -2.17
CA GLY A 166 10.43 -10.77 -1.81
C GLY A 166 9.08 -10.98 -1.11
N VAL A 167 8.40 -12.10 -1.37
CA VAL A 167 7.13 -12.44 -0.70
C VAL A 167 7.34 -12.71 0.78
N ASP A 168 8.48 -13.30 1.21
CA ASP A 168 8.82 -13.48 2.62
C ASP A 168 8.93 -12.12 3.33
N ILE A 169 9.49 -11.13 2.65
CA ILE A 169 9.59 -9.75 3.17
C ILE A 169 8.19 -9.12 3.31
N ILE A 170 7.31 -9.31 2.32
CA ILE A 170 5.92 -8.83 2.36
C ILE A 170 5.17 -9.44 3.53
N ILE A 171 5.23 -10.76 3.70
CA ILE A 171 4.58 -11.47 4.80
C ILE A 171 5.10 -10.99 6.15
N THR A 172 6.43 -10.86 6.29
CA THR A 172 7.04 -10.36 7.53
C THR A 172 6.60 -8.93 7.84
N GLY A 173 6.62 -8.02 6.84
CA GLY A 173 6.13 -6.66 7.00
C GLY A 173 4.66 -6.61 7.43
N ALA A 174 3.83 -7.48 6.86
CA ALA A 174 2.43 -7.63 7.21
C ALA A 174 2.25 -8.07 8.67
N LEU A 175 2.97 -9.10 9.11
CA LEU A 175 2.92 -9.60 10.48
C LEU A 175 3.40 -8.55 11.49
N LEU A 176 4.48 -7.83 11.20
CA LEU A 176 5.02 -6.78 12.06
C LEU A 176 4.11 -5.54 12.16
N ALA A 177 3.28 -5.30 11.14
CA ALA A 177 2.30 -4.22 11.16
C ALA A 177 1.05 -4.55 12.01
N GLN A 178 0.87 -5.78 12.48
CA GLN A 178 -0.27 -6.21 13.30
C GLN A 178 0.11 -6.26 14.78
N PRO A 179 -0.32 -5.28 15.62
CA PRO A 179 -0.01 -5.29 17.04
C PRO A 179 -0.70 -6.45 17.74
N LEU A 180 0.00 -7.06 18.70
CA LEU A 180 -0.64 -7.94 19.67
C LEU A 180 -1.62 -7.16 20.54
N PRO A 181 -2.79 -7.72 20.88
CA PRO A 181 -3.71 -7.07 21.80
C PRO A 181 -3.01 -6.66 23.11
N ASN A 182 -3.21 -5.42 23.50
CA ASN A 182 -2.67 -4.86 24.75
C ASN A 182 -1.13 -4.77 24.84
N ALA A 183 -0.40 -4.88 23.72
CA ALA A 183 1.03 -4.65 23.72
C ALA A 183 1.34 -3.16 23.97
N PRO A 184 2.07 -2.79 25.05
CA PRO A 184 2.20 -1.39 25.47
C PRO A 184 3.04 -0.54 24.52
N ASP A 185 4.02 -1.11 23.84
CA ASP A 185 4.89 -0.44 22.88
C ASP A 185 5.16 -1.39 21.69
N TRP A 186 4.16 -1.55 20.85
CA TRP A 186 4.29 -2.43 19.69
C TRP A 186 5.39 -2.01 18.74
N ASP A 187 5.61 -0.71 18.56
CA ASP A 187 6.64 -0.21 17.64
C ASP A 187 8.05 -0.66 18.04
N ALA A 188 8.37 -0.62 19.32
CA ALA A 188 9.65 -1.11 19.83
C ALA A 188 9.76 -2.64 19.70
N ILE A 189 8.69 -3.37 20.05
CA ILE A 189 8.61 -4.83 19.92
C ILE A 189 8.78 -5.23 18.44
N ALA A 190 8.02 -4.63 17.53
CA ALA A 190 8.06 -4.94 16.11
C ALA A 190 9.45 -4.68 15.49
N ARG A 191 10.10 -3.55 15.84
CA ARG A 191 11.48 -3.26 15.40
C ARG A 191 12.47 -4.30 15.90
N ARG A 192 12.31 -4.76 17.14
CA ARG A 192 13.14 -5.86 17.67
C ARG A 192 12.94 -7.14 16.87
N GLN A 193 11.70 -7.51 16.55
CA GLN A 193 11.40 -8.68 15.72
C GLN A 193 11.92 -8.51 14.29
N ALA A 194 11.77 -7.32 13.70
CA ALA A 194 12.36 -7.01 12.39
C ALA A 194 13.88 -7.24 12.39
N ARG A 195 14.57 -6.83 13.44
CA ARG A 195 16.02 -7.04 13.56
C ARG A 195 16.37 -8.52 13.64
N LEU A 196 15.67 -9.31 14.47
CA LEU A 196 15.88 -10.76 14.57
C LEU A 196 15.65 -11.46 13.23
N TYR A 197 14.62 -11.03 12.48
CA TYR A 197 14.34 -11.54 11.14
C TYR A 197 15.48 -11.20 10.16
N LEU A 198 15.91 -9.96 10.12
CA LEU A 198 16.97 -9.50 9.23
C LEU A 198 18.32 -10.19 9.53
N ASP A 199 18.64 -10.40 10.81
CA ASP A 199 19.84 -11.15 11.20
C ASP A 199 19.76 -12.60 10.69
N GLY A 200 18.56 -13.21 10.72
CA GLY A 200 18.32 -14.54 10.16
C GLY A 200 18.47 -14.62 8.63
N LEU A 201 18.28 -13.49 7.92
CA LEU A 201 18.52 -13.41 6.47
C LEU A 201 20.02 -13.43 6.11
N THR A 202 20.88 -13.00 7.04
CA THR A 202 22.32 -12.83 6.79
C THR A 202 23.15 -14.07 7.20
N VAL A 203 22.52 -15.09 7.77
CA VAL A 203 23.25 -16.28 8.23
C VAL A 203 23.72 -17.10 7.05
N THR A 204 25.03 -17.10 6.80
CA THR A 204 25.68 -17.99 5.81
C THR A 204 25.92 -19.37 6.41
N GLY A 205 25.63 -20.42 5.63
CA GLY A 205 25.83 -21.81 6.08
C GLY A 205 24.76 -22.34 7.04
N ALA A 206 23.68 -21.60 7.28
CA ALA A 206 22.53 -22.11 8.01
C ALA A 206 21.82 -23.23 7.24
N PRO A 207 21.13 -24.15 7.94
CA PRO A 207 20.26 -25.12 7.29
C PRO A 207 19.23 -24.41 6.38
N PRO A 208 18.81 -25.04 5.27
CA PRO A 208 17.76 -24.49 4.45
C PRO A 208 16.47 -24.29 5.24
N LEU A 209 15.70 -23.25 4.88
CA LEU A 209 14.38 -23.02 5.45
C LEU A 209 13.42 -24.17 5.05
N PRO A 210 12.45 -24.51 5.92
CA PRO A 210 11.51 -25.57 5.62
C PRO A 210 10.60 -25.17 4.43
N GLY A 211 10.45 -26.10 3.49
CA GLY A 211 9.64 -25.88 2.31
C GLY A 211 10.35 -25.04 1.23
N ARG A 212 9.59 -24.57 0.24
CA ARG A 212 10.07 -23.63 -0.78
C ARG A 212 9.74 -22.19 -0.40
N PRO A 213 10.47 -21.21 -0.91
CA PRO A 213 10.08 -19.81 -0.79
C PRO A 213 8.64 -19.60 -1.32
N PRO A 214 7.81 -18.84 -0.61
CA PRO A 214 6.47 -18.51 -1.11
C PRO A 214 6.58 -17.66 -2.36
N THR A 215 5.68 -17.91 -3.31
CA THR A 215 5.60 -17.17 -4.55
C THR A 215 4.47 -16.14 -4.49
N ARG A 216 4.49 -15.20 -5.43
CA ARG A 216 3.38 -14.27 -5.64
C ARG A 216 2.05 -15.01 -5.85
N ALA A 217 2.04 -16.09 -6.62
CA ALA A 217 0.83 -16.88 -6.85
C ALA A 217 0.27 -17.49 -5.55
N ASP A 218 1.14 -17.90 -4.61
CA ASP A 218 0.71 -18.39 -3.30
C ASP A 218 0.03 -17.27 -2.48
N LEU A 219 0.60 -16.07 -2.52
CA LEU A 219 0.04 -14.91 -1.85
C LEU A 219 -1.31 -14.49 -2.46
N GLU A 220 -1.42 -14.44 -3.78
CA GLU A 220 -2.67 -14.15 -4.49
C GLU A 220 -3.75 -15.18 -4.19
N ALA A 221 -3.41 -16.47 -4.18
CA ALA A 221 -4.33 -17.55 -3.82
C ALA A 221 -4.82 -17.47 -2.36
N ALA A 222 -3.96 -17.02 -1.43
CA ALA A 222 -4.34 -16.81 -0.04
C ALA A 222 -5.38 -15.68 0.09
N PHE A 223 -5.19 -14.56 -0.61
CA PHE A 223 -6.12 -13.43 -0.58
C PHE A 223 -7.44 -13.71 -1.34
N ALA A 224 -7.40 -14.46 -2.44
CA ALA A 224 -8.61 -14.85 -3.16
C ALA A 224 -9.57 -15.70 -2.30
N ARG A 225 -9.02 -16.55 -1.42
CA ARG A 225 -9.80 -17.37 -0.47
C ARG A 225 -10.36 -16.57 0.70
N ALA A 226 -9.76 -15.43 1.04
CA ALA A 226 -10.25 -14.57 2.12
C ALA A 226 -11.41 -13.65 1.70
N ALA A 227 -11.75 -13.59 0.41
CA ALA A 227 -12.88 -12.79 -0.07
C ALA A 227 -14.21 -13.35 0.49
N PRO A 228 -15.09 -12.50 1.08
CA PRO A 228 -16.37 -12.96 1.62
C PRO A 228 -17.26 -13.48 0.48
N GLY A 229 -17.59 -14.76 0.51
CA GLY A 229 -18.41 -15.45 -0.49
C GLY A 229 -17.96 -16.87 -0.85
N ALA A 230 -16.79 -17.32 -0.39
CA ALA A 230 -16.28 -18.66 -0.71
C ALA A 230 -16.84 -19.78 0.21
N HIS A 231 -17.64 -19.45 1.21
CA HIS A 231 -18.17 -20.42 2.19
C HIS A 231 -19.69 -20.62 2.14
N GLU A 232 -20.39 -20.09 1.13
CA GLU A 232 -21.81 -20.44 0.89
C GLU A 232 -21.93 -21.24 -0.41
N ARG A 233 -21.55 -22.53 -0.36
CA ARG A 233 -22.12 -23.62 -1.18
C ARG A 233 -21.96 -24.94 -0.47
#